data_1290a8ef0c6e4aef5388ef34041fdefc
#
_entry.id   1290a8ef0c6e4aef5388ef34041fdefc
#
_cell.length_a   1.000
_cell.length_b   1.000
_cell.length_c   1.000
_cell.angle_alpha   90.00
_cell.angle_beta   90.00
_cell.angle_gamma   90.00
#
_symmetry.space_group_name_H-M   'P 1'
#
loop_
_entity.id
_entity.type
_entity.pdbx_description
1 polymer ?
#
loop_
_entity_poly.entity_id
_entity_poly.type
_entity_poly.pdbx_seq_one_letter_code
_entity_poly.pdbx_strand_id
1 'polypeptide(L)'
;MTETKTARSFANPVLQKLQNVIRQETESTTATYSGIAAKTAFFLVMAVVGAALFICLHPVWLANGTAIDMAVEGMLVQIAVAELVIAGIALLILLISPFIALFNRRLLAVVGTLYCLCEGYLVAWTSIFLTPDMQWIPWGAMGLTVLIAAVMLVLYATGIARVGHKFRSFLMVVILTTIFGSLLVYVGTWIPGVRDILLPIVQDPITGLVFSVLFVIIASLFLLSDFNMVQTTVENGLPKEYEWSAAYGLAYSLIWLYLKVLDLLMRVNAKKD
;
A
#
# COMPACT_ATOMS: atom_id res chain seq x y z
N MET A 1 -40.66 -6.18 -0.54
CA MET A 1 -41.31 -6.33 -1.85
C MET A 1 -40.21 -6.00 -2.87
N THR A 2 -39.51 -7.00 -3.33
CA THR A 2 -38.43 -6.91 -4.29
C THR A 2 -39.02 -7.07 -5.69
N GLU A 3 -39.12 -5.98 -6.43
CA GLU A 3 -39.43 -6.04 -7.86
C GLU A 3 -38.22 -6.62 -8.61
N THR A 4 -38.27 -7.90 -8.89
CA THR A 4 -37.47 -8.53 -9.94
C THR A 4 -37.93 -7.95 -11.28
N LYS A 5 -37.19 -6.98 -11.81
CA LYS A 5 -37.31 -6.57 -13.22
C LYS A 5 -36.92 -7.76 -14.11
N THR A 6 -37.91 -8.59 -14.40
CA THR A 6 -37.83 -9.59 -15.46
C THR A 6 -37.53 -8.87 -16.77
N ALA A 7 -36.33 -9.10 -17.29
CA ALA A 7 -35.96 -8.66 -18.63
C ALA A 7 -36.95 -9.25 -19.63
N ARG A 8 -37.87 -8.44 -20.15
CA ARG A 8 -38.78 -8.83 -21.26
C ARG A 8 -37.90 -9.10 -22.47
N SER A 9 -37.80 -10.36 -22.86
CA SER A 9 -37.22 -10.77 -24.13
C SER A 9 -38.10 -10.22 -25.25
N PHE A 10 -37.61 -9.25 -25.99
CA PHE A 10 -38.32 -8.75 -27.15
C PHE A 10 -38.26 -9.79 -28.27
N ALA A 11 -39.44 -10.16 -28.83
CA ALA A 11 -39.52 -11.12 -29.94
C ALA A 11 -38.93 -10.61 -31.26
N ASN A 12 -38.56 -9.33 -31.35
CA ASN A 12 -37.98 -8.72 -32.55
C ASN A 12 -36.42 -8.83 -32.52
N PRO A 13 -35.83 -9.53 -33.50
CA PRO A 13 -34.37 -9.73 -33.57
C PRO A 13 -33.57 -8.42 -33.71
N VAL A 14 -34.16 -7.37 -34.25
CA VAL A 14 -33.53 -6.04 -34.36
C VAL A 14 -33.42 -5.40 -32.97
N LEU A 15 -34.49 -5.51 -32.14
CA LEU A 15 -34.45 -4.99 -30.77
C LEU A 15 -33.52 -5.78 -29.88
N GLN A 16 -33.39 -7.09 -30.05
CA GLN A 16 -32.41 -7.90 -29.36
C GLN A 16 -30.98 -7.49 -29.73
N LYS A 17 -30.72 -7.24 -30.99
CA LYS A 17 -29.40 -6.78 -31.48
C LYS A 17 -29.06 -5.39 -30.90
N LEU A 18 -30.03 -4.48 -30.88
CA LEU A 18 -29.87 -3.15 -30.27
C LEU A 18 -29.62 -3.23 -28.77
N GLN A 19 -30.35 -4.08 -28.05
CA GLN A 19 -30.12 -4.32 -26.62
C GLN A 19 -28.74 -4.89 -26.35
N ASN A 20 -28.27 -5.82 -27.18
CA ASN A 20 -26.93 -6.39 -27.03
C ASN A 20 -25.84 -5.35 -27.33
N VAL A 21 -26.03 -4.47 -28.32
CA VAL A 21 -25.10 -3.36 -28.60
C VAL A 21 -25.09 -2.36 -27.45
N ILE A 22 -26.25 -1.91 -26.97
CA ILE A 22 -26.36 -1.00 -25.83
C ILE A 22 -25.73 -1.63 -24.58
N ARG A 23 -25.99 -2.92 -24.33
CA ARG A 23 -25.39 -3.65 -23.23
C ARG A 23 -23.87 -3.74 -23.34
N GLN A 24 -23.35 -4.07 -24.51
CA GLN A 24 -21.90 -4.10 -24.76
C GLN A 24 -21.25 -2.72 -24.59
N GLU A 25 -21.87 -1.65 -25.09
CA GLU A 25 -21.37 -0.28 -24.89
C GLU A 25 -21.42 0.11 -23.41
N THR A 26 -22.48 -0.22 -22.69
CA THR A 26 -22.60 0.06 -21.24
C THR A 26 -21.54 -0.73 -20.46
N GLU A 27 -21.37 -2.02 -20.75
CA GLU A 27 -20.33 -2.86 -20.10
C GLU A 27 -18.91 -2.39 -20.46
N SER A 28 -18.67 -1.81 -21.63
CA SER A 28 -17.37 -1.25 -22.00
C SER A 28 -17.02 0.06 -21.32
N THR A 29 -18.04 0.77 -20.81
CA THR A 29 -17.86 2.09 -20.17
C THR A 29 -17.87 2.03 -18.64
N THR A 30 -18.32 0.93 -18.04
CA THR A 30 -18.42 0.76 -16.58
C THR A 30 -17.22 0.01 -16.00
N ALA A 31 -16.94 0.29 -14.74
CA ALA A 31 -15.89 -0.38 -13.97
C ALA A 31 -16.21 -1.86 -13.73
N THR A 32 -15.18 -2.70 -13.79
CA THR A 32 -15.26 -4.15 -13.63
C THR A 32 -14.30 -4.65 -12.57
N TYR A 33 -14.64 -5.76 -11.90
CA TYR A 33 -13.74 -6.41 -10.95
C TYR A 33 -12.41 -6.84 -11.60
N SER A 34 -12.47 -7.40 -12.81
CA SER A 34 -11.29 -7.83 -13.56
C SER A 34 -10.42 -6.64 -13.97
N GLY A 35 -11.02 -5.52 -14.37
CA GLY A 35 -10.29 -4.29 -14.71
C GLY A 35 -9.56 -3.69 -13.51
N ILE A 36 -10.22 -3.67 -12.33
CA ILE A 36 -9.59 -3.21 -11.09
C ILE A 36 -8.46 -4.16 -10.68
N ALA A 37 -8.70 -5.49 -10.70
CA ALA A 37 -7.70 -6.47 -10.34
C ALA A 37 -6.46 -6.40 -11.25
N ALA A 38 -6.65 -6.27 -12.57
CA ALA A 38 -5.55 -6.13 -13.53
C ALA A 38 -4.72 -4.86 -13.28
N LYS A 39 -5.36 -3.72 -12.97
CA LYS A 39 -4.67 -2.46 -12.65
C LYS A 39 -3.97 -2.52 -11.30
N THR A 40 -4.56 -3.21 -10.31
CA THR A 40 -3.89 -3.46 -9.02
C THR A 40 -2.65 -4.32 -9.22
N ALA A 41 -2.77 -5.42 -9.98
CA ALA A 41 -1.63 -6.26 -10.32
C ALA A 41 -0.54 -5.47 -11.07
N PHE A 42 -0.92 -4.58 -11.99
CA PHE A 42 0.02 -3.68 -12.67
C PHE A 42 0.79 -2.81 -11.66
N PHE A 43 0.13 -2.19 -10.68
CA PHE A 43 0.79 -1.38 -9.67
C PHE A 43 1.75 -2.20 -8.79
N LEU A 44 1.35 -3.42 -8.39
CA LEU A 44 2.22 -4.30 -7.61
C LEU A 44 3.43 -4.78 -8.41
N VAL A 45 3.24 -5.07 -9.70
CA VAL A 45 4.38 -5.38 -10.62
C VAL A 45 5.32 -4.19 -10.71
N MET A 46 4.81 -2.96 -10.78
CA MET A 46 5.66 -1.77 -10.81
C MET A 46 6.47 -1.59 -9.52
N ALA A 47 5.92 -1.97 -8.35
CA ALA A 47 6.70 -2.00 -7.11
C ALA A 47 7.84 -3.04 -7.18
N VAL A 48 7.58 -4.23 -7.71
CA VAL A 48 8.64 -5.24 -7.94
C VAL A 48 9.70 -4.73 -8.93
N VAL A 49 9.29 -4.03 -9.99
CA VAL A 49 10.21 -3.40 -10.96
C VAL A 49 11.07 -2.35 -10.26
N GLY A 50 10.49 -1.53 -9.38
CA GLY A 50 11.24 -0.55 -8.57
C GLY A 50 12.32 -1.21 -7.71
N ALA A 51 12.00 -2.32 -7.04
CA ALA A 51 12.95 -3.10 -6.26
C ALA A 51 14.05 -3.72 -7.15
N ALA A 52 13.68 -4.29 -8.29
CA ALA A 52 14.63 -4.85 -9.26
C ALA A 52 15.58 -3.79 -9.82
N LEU A 53 15.07 -2.59 -10.11
CA LEU A 53 15.90 -1.46 -10.56
C LEU A 53 16.98 -1.12 -9.54
N PHE A 54 16.64 -1.05 -8.25
CA PHE A 54 17.64 -0.84 -7.21
C PHE A 54 18.69 -1.94 -7.19
N ILE A 55 18.28 -3.21 -7.14
CA ILE A 55 19.19 -4.37 -7.08
C ILE A 55 20.15 -4.41 -8.28
N CYS A 56 19.67 -4.05 -9.48
CA CYS A 56 20.51 -4.02 -10.68
C CYS A 56 21.45 -2.81 -10.72
N LEU A 57 21.04 -1.64 -10.24
CA LEU A 57 21.80 -0.41 -10.33
C LEU A 57 22.79 -0.24 -9.18
N HIS A 58 22.51 -0.78 -8.01
CA HIS A 58 23.36 -0.69 -6.82
C HIS A 58 24.83 -1.07 -7.10
N PRO A 59 25.15 -2.27 -7.65
CA PRO A 59 26.55 -2.63 -7.92
C PRO A 59 27.21 -1.74 -8.99
N VAL A 60 26.43 -1.24 -9.96
CA VAL A 60 26.94 -0.35 -11.01
C VAL A 60 27.32 1.00 -10.43
N TRP A 61 26.53 1.54 -9.51
CA TRP A 61 26.81 2.82 -8.87
C TRP A 61 27.96 2.73 -7.88
N LEU A 62 28.09 1.62 -7.14
CA LEU A 62 29.26 1.39 -6.28
C LEU A 62 30.56 1.31 -7.08
N ALA A 63 30.52 0.69 -8.28
CA ALA A 63 31.71 0.55 -9.12
C ALA A 63 32.14 1.87 -9.81
N ASN A 64 31.20 2.76 -10.14
CA ASN A 64 31.45 3.96 -10.94
C ASN A 64 31.26 5.28 -10.19
N GLY A 65 30.77 5.25 -8.96
CA GLY A 65 30.40 6.42 -8.17
C GLY A 65 31.29 6.66 -6.96
N THR A 66 31.03 7.77 -6.28
CA THR A 66 31.55 8.02 -4.94
C THR A 66 30.75 7.21 -3.92
N ALA A 67 31.36 6.20 -3.33
CA ALA A 67 30.76 5.44 -2.24
C ALA A 67 31.03 6.12 -0.90
N ILE A 68 30.05 6.09 -0.02
CA ILE A 68 30.18 6.51 1.38
C ILE A 68 30.06 5.26 2.25
N ASP A 69 31.05 5.05 3.11
CA ASP A 69 31.00 3.99 4.11
C ASP A 69 30.17 4.47 5.31
N MET A 70 29.07 3.77 5.60
CA MET A 70 28.23 4.04 6.76
C MET A 70 28.29 2.86 7.72
N ALA A 71 28.64 3.12 8.97
CA ALA A 71 28.61 2.09 10.02
C ALA A 71 27.19 2.00 10.59
N VAL A 72 26.53 0.85 10.43
CA VAL A 72 25.21 0.55 10.97
C VAL A 72 25.32 -0.73 11.79
N GLU A 73 25.05 -0.67 13.08
CA GLU A 73 25.10 -1.82 14.02
C GLU A 73 26.39 -2.67 13.91
N GLY A 74 27.55 -2.00 13.72
CA GLY A 74 28.84 -2.67 13.60
C GLY A 74 29.15 -3.25 12.20
N MET A 75 28.25 -3.11 11.23
CA MET A 75 28.44 -3.47 9.83
C MET A 75 28.78 -2.23 9.01
N LEU A 76 29.78 -2.32 8.13
CA LEU A 76 30.08 -1.27 7.15
C LEU A 76 29.21 -1.49 5.91
N VAL A 77 28.30 -0.56 5.67
CA VAL A 77 27.43 -0.54 4.48
C VAL A 77 27.94 0.52 3.53
N GLN A 78 28.20 0.13 2.28
CA GLN A 78 28.59 1.06 1.22
C GLN A 78 27.36 1.57 0.49
N ILE A 79 27.21 2.88 0.40
CA ILE A 79 26.09 3.56 -0.26
C ILE A 79 26.66 4.53 -1.29
N ALA A 80 26.18 4.45 -2.52
CA ALA A 80 26.55 5.43 -3.53
C ALA A 80 25.79 6.76 -3.30
N VAL A 81 26.46 7.90 -3.54
CA VAL A 81 25.83 9.23 -3.42
C VAL A 81 24.58 9.34 -4.31
N ALA A 82 24.63 8.73 -5.50
CA ALA A 82 23.48 8.70 -6.40
C ALA A 82 22.24 8.04 -5.77
N GLU A 83 22.43 6.99 -4.98
CA GLU A 83 21.33 6.29 -4.29
C GLU A 83 20.65 7.16 -3.25
N LEU A 84 21.43 7.93 -2.47
CA LEU A 84 20.89 8.88 -1.50
C LEU A 84 20.06 9.97 -2.17
N VAL A 85 20.50 10.49 -3.31
CA VAL A 85 19.75 11.48 -4.08
C VAL A 85 18.45 10.90 -4.59
N ILE A 86 18.50 9.69 -5.19
CA ILE A 86 17.31 9.03 -5.72
C ILE A 86 16.35 8.64 -4.60
N ALA A 87 16.87 8.13 -3.46
CA ALA A 87 16.04 7.85 -2.29
C ALA A 87 15.35 9.11 -1.75
N GLY A 88 16.04 10.25 -1.71
CA GLY A 88 15.45 11.54 -1.35
C GLY A 88 14.34 11.98 -2.29
N ILE A 89 14.54 11.84 -3.60
CA ILE A 89 13.51 12.15 -4.61
C ILE A 89 12.32 11.16 -4.46
N ALA A 90 12.59 9.88 -4.28
CA ALA A 90 11.56 8.87 -4.07
C ALA A 90 10.70 9.18 -2.84
N LEU A 91 11.32 9.55 -1.70
CA LEU A 91 10.60 9.97 -0.49
C LEU A 91 9.70 11.18 -0.75
N LEU A 92 10.16 12.18 -1.52
CA LEU A 92 9.34 13.34 -1.89
C LEU A 92 8.13 12.91 -2.75
N ILE A 93 8.34 12.00 -3.71
CA ILE A 93 7.24 11.45 -4.53
C ILE A 93 6.24 10.71 -3.65
N LEU A 94 6.69 9.87 -2.70
CA LEU A 94 5.83 9.16 -1.78
C LEU A 94 5.00 10.10 -0.90
N LEU A 95 5.61 11.20 -0.45
CA LEU A 95 4.93 12.19 0.39
C LEU A 95 3.86 12.96 -0.40
N ILE A 96 4.12 13.31 -1.66
CA ILE A 96 3.25 14.18 -2.47
C ILE A 96 2.17 13.38 -3.19
N SER A 97 2.47 12.14 -3.60
CA SER A 97 1.57 11.33 -4.44
C SER A 97 0.17 11.09 -3.87
N PRO A 98 -0.03 10.80 -2.56
CA PRO A 98 -1.39 10.65 -2.00
C PRO A 98 -2.21 11.95 -2.10
N PHE A 99 -1.57 13.10 -1.94
CA PHE A 99 -2.25 14.40 -2.10
C PHE A 99 -2.69 14.63 -3.55
N ILE A 100 -1.82 14.35 -4.53
CA ILE A 100 -2.20 14.45 -5.95
C ILE A 100 -3.34 13.48 -6.26
N ALA A 101 -3.30 12.28 -5.72
CA ALA A 101 -4.33 11.26 -5.87
C ALA A 101 -5.71 11.72 -5.37
N LEU A 102 -5.75 12.51 -4.28
CA LEU A 102 -6.99 13.06 -3.73
C LEU A 102 -7.61 14.13 -4.64
N PHE A 103 -6.78 14.97 -5.28
CA PHE A 103 -7.26 16.12 -6.05
C PHE A 103 -7.45 15.85 -7.54
N ASN A 104 -6.70 14.91 -8.13
CA ASN A 104 -6.71 14.69 -9.58
C ASN A 104 -6.75 13.21 -9.97
N ARG A 105 -7.96 12.69 -10.17
CA ARG A 105 -8.19 11.29 -10.54
C ARG A 105 -7.60 10.89 -11.90
N ARG A 106 -7.50 11.82 -12.86
CA ARG A 106 -6.96 11.54 -14.20
C ARG A 106 -5.48 11.20 -14.18
N LEU A 107 -4.75 11.71 -13.18
CA LEU A 107 -3.32 11.45 -13.03
C LEU A 107 -3.02 10.16 -12.23
N LEU A 108 -4.04 9.49 -11.67
CA LEU A 108 -3.84 8.33 -10.80
C LEU A 108 -3.06 7.19 -11.43
N ALA A 109 -3.24 6.94 -12.73
CA ALA A 109 -2.46 5.91 -13.43
C ALA A 109 -0.96 6.23 -13.39
N VAL A 110 -0.57 7.49 -13.66
CA VAL A 110 0.84 7.92 -13.69
C VAL A 110 1.39 8.05 -12.27
N VAL A 111 0.66 8.77 -11.40
CA VAL A 111 1.08 9.02 -10.01
C VAL A 111 1.18 7.72 -9.22
N GLY A 112 0.22 6.80 -9.39
CA GLY A 112 0.25 5.49 -8.76
C GLY A 112 1.40 4.62 -9.24
N THR A 113 1.73 4.67 -10.54
CA THR A 113 2.89 3.97 -11.10
C THR A 113 4.19 4.49 -10.49
N LEU A 114 4.37 5.81 -10.43
CA LEU A 114 5.54 6.44 -9.82
C LEU A 114 5.63 6.13 -8.32
N TYR A 115 4.50 6.19 -7.60
CA TYR A 115 4.43 5.81 -6.19
C TYR A 115 4.93 4.37 -5.98
N CYS A 116 4.37 3.41 -6.72
CA CYS A 116 4.74 2.00 -6.56
C CYS A 116 6.20 1.72 -6.93
N LEU A 117 6.71 2.35 -8.00
CA LEU A 117 8.13 2.27 -8.38
C LEU A 117 9.05 2.79 -7.27
N CYS A 118 8.76 3.98 -6.74
CA CYS A 118 9.54 4.59 -5.68
C CYS A 118 9.48 3.78 -4.39
N GLU A 119 8.31 3.26 -4.03
CA GLU A 119 8.15 2.43 -2.84
C GLU A 119 8.96 1.14 -2.94
N GLY A 120 8.86 0.43 -4.07
CA GLY A 120 9.66 -0.77 -4.30
C GLY A 120 11.17 -0.51 -4.28
N TYR A 121 11.61 0.59 -4.89
CA TYR A 121 13.01 1.03 -4.84
C TYR A 121 13.46 1.25 -3.40
N LEU A 122 12.69 1.98 -2.58
CA LEU A 122 13.04 2.27 -1.19
C LEU A 122 13.04 1.02 -0.31
N VAL A 123 12.10 0.10 -0.52
CA VAL A 123 12.08 -1.19 0.19
C VAL A 123 13.36 -1.98 -0.09
N ALA A 124 13.79 -2.06 -1.35
CA ALA A 124 15.03 -2.73 -1.70
C ALA A 124 16.27 -1.98 -1.17
N TRP A 125 16.26 -0.64 -1.23
CA TRP A 125 17.32 0.19 -0.67
C TRP A 125 17.46 -0.01 0.84
N THR A 126 16.34 -0.05 1.59
CA THR A 126 16.41 -0.32 3.04
C THR A 126 16.89 -1.73 3.37
N SER A 127 16.75 -2.67 2.45
CA SER A 127 17.19 -4.07 2.65
C SER A 127 18.72 -4.22 2.74
N ILE A 128 19.51 -3.25 2.22
CA ILE A 128 20.99 -3.28 2.36
C ILE A 128 21.45 -3.08 3.80
N PHE A 129 20.60 -2.48 4.66
CA PHE A 129 20.90 -2.30 6.08
C PHE A 129 20.53 -3.51 6.94
N LEU A 130 19.94 -4.55 6.35
CA LEU A 130 19.62 -5.79 7.06
C LEU A 130 20.86 -6.65 7.21
N THR A 131 21.08 -7.16 8.42
CA THR A 131 22.13 -8.14 8.67
C THR A 131 21.90 -9.42 7.87
N PRO A 132 22.92 -10.24 7.60
CA PRO A 132 22.78 -11.49 6.85
C PRO A 132 21.68 -12.42 7.38
N ASP A 133 21.50 -12.45 8.72
CA ASP A 133 20.48 -13.28 9.37
C ASP A 133 19.07 -12.76 9.16
N MET A 134 18.91 -11.50 8.75
CA MET A 134 17.63 -10.84 8.50
C MET A 134 17.21 -10.81 7.03
N GLN A 135 18.04 -11.28 6.11
CA GLN A 135 17.76 -11.21 4.65
C GLN A 135 16.54 -12.00 4.20
N TRP A 136 16.07 -12.95 4.98
CA TRP A 136 14.82 -13.69 4.71
C TRP A 136 13.56 -12.88 5.04
N ILE A 137 13.66 -11.85 5.89
CA ILE A 137 12.52 -11.09 6.42
C ILE A 137 11.66 -10.45 5.33
N PRO A 138 12.21 -9.79 4.29
CA PRO A 138 11.39 -9.23 3.21
C PRO A 138 10.53 -10.27 2.48
N TRP A 139 11.06 -11.47 2.26
CA TRP A 139 10.33 -12.58 1.64
C TRP A 139 9.25 -13.14 2.57
N GLY A 140 9.58 -13.29 3.85
CA GLY A 140 8.62 -13.69 4.88
C GLY A 140 7.48 -12.69 5.02
N ALA A 141 7.80 -11.38 5.00
CA ALA A 141 6.82 -10.31 5.02
C ALA A 141 5.88 -10.37 3.82
N MET A 142 6.41 -10.65 2.61
CA MET A 142 5.60 -10.80 1.40
C MET A 142 4.62 -11.97 1.54
N GLY A 143 5.10 -13.15 1.95
CA GLY A 143 4.24 -14.32 2.15
C GLY A 143 3.14 -14.07 3.18
N LEU A 144 3.48 -13.46 4.33
CA LEU A 144 2.53 -13.15 5.39
C LEU A 144 1.52 -12.08 4.95
N THR A 145 1.94 -11.08 4.18
CA THR A 145 1.04 -10.06 3.61
C THR A 145 0.01 -10.68 2.68
N VAL A 146 0.44 -11.57 1.78
CA VAL A 146 -0.47 -12.29 0.87
C VAL A 146 -1.46 -13.14 1.67
N LEU A 147 -0.99 -13.83 2.71
CA LEU A 147 -1.85 -14.64 3.58
C LEU A 147 -2.90 -13.77 4.29
N ILE A 148 -2.49 -12.65 4.90
CA ILE A 148 -3.42 -11.72 5.57
C ILE A 148 -4.42 -11.16 4.56
N ALA A 149 -3.97 -10.74 3.37
CA ALA A 149 -4.83 -10.21 2.33
C ALA A 149 -5.86 -11.25 1.86
N ALA A 150 -5.45 -12.51 1.68
CA ALA A 150 -6.35 -13.60 1.31
C ALA A 150 -7.39 -13.87 2.41
N VAL A 151 -7.00 -13.90 3.68
CA VAL A 151 -7.92 -14.05 4.81
C VAL A 151 -8.91 -12.91 4.85
N MET A 152 -8.46 -11.65 4.71
CA MET A 152 -9.34 -10.49 4.69
C MET A 152 -10.33 -10.50 3.52
N LEU A 153 -9.87 -10.95 2.34
CA LEU A 153 -10.74 -11.12 1.17
C LEU A 153 -11.84 -12.18 1.43
N VAL A 154 -11.48 -13.31 2.04
CA VAL A 154 -12.45 -14.37 2.40
C VAL A 154 -13.44 -13.86 3.45
N LEU A 155 -12.99 -13.17 4.50
CA LEU A 155 -13.86 -12.57 5.52
C LEU A 155 -14.83 -11.54 4.92
N TYR A 156 -14.36 -10.77 3.94
CA TYR A 156 -15.19 -9.83 3.22
C TYR A 156 -16.21 -10.54 2.31
N ALA A 157 -15.77 -11.49 1.50
CA ALA A 157 -16.60 -12.24 0.56
C ALA A 157 -17.69 -13.08 1.24
N THR A 158 -17.40 -13.64 2.44
CA THR A 158 -18.38 -14.39 3.25
C THR A 158 -19.36 -13.48 4.01
N GLY A 159 -19.15 -12.16 3.99
CA GLY A 159 -19.99 -11.18 4.68
C GLY A 159 -19.84 -11.17 6.21
N ILE A 160 -18.85 -11.91 6.75
CA ILE A 160 -18.52 -11.90 8.18
C ILE A 160 -18.01 -10.50 8.57
N ALA A 161 -17.12 -9.92 7.75
CA ALA A 161 -16.61 -8.58 7.93
C ALA A 161 -17.37 -7.61 7.02
N ARG A 162 -18.23 -6.77 7.63
CA ARG A 162 -19.02 -5.77 6.89
C ARG A 162 -18.48 -4.37 7.14
N VAL A 163 -18.28 -3.62 6.05
CA VAL A 163 -17.83 -2.23 6.09
C VAL A 163 -19.04 -1.30 6.04
N GLY A 164 -19.41 -0.77 7.20
CA GLY A 164 -20.48 0.22 7.32
C GLY A 164 -19.94 1.64 7.52
N HIS A 165 -20.85 2.63 7.57
CA HIS A 165 -20.47 4.03 7.81
C HIS A 165 -19.70 4.23 9.11
N LYS A 166 -20.08 3.56 10.20
CA LYS A 166 -19.40 3.62 11.49
C LYS A 166 -17.95 3.11 11.41
N PHE A 167 -17.73 2.04 10.64
CA PHE A 167 -16.40 1.47 10.42
C PHE A 167 -15.49 2.44 9.66
N ARG A 168 -16.00 3.09 8.60
CA ARG A 168 -15.24 4.12 7.85
C ARG A 168 -14.89 5.31 8.73
N SER A 169 -15.83 5.78 9.56
CA SER A 169 -15.57 6.86 10.53
C SER A 169 -14.52 6.46 11.55
N PHE A 170 -14.56 5.22 12.06
CA PHE A 170 -13.54 4.69 12.97
C PHE A 170 -12.16 4.69 12.30
N LEU A 171 -12.04 4.16 11.07
CA LEU A 171 -10.76 4.19 10.34
C LEU A 171 -10.25 5.61 10.11
N MET A 172 -11.13 6.57 9.79
CA MET A 172 -10.75 7.98 9.63
C MET A 172 -10.17 8.55 10.93
N VAL A 173 -10.80 8.28 12.07
CA VAL A 173 -10.28 8.70 13.39
C VAL A 173 -8.93 8.07 13.65
N VAL A 174 -8.74 6.78 13.35
CA VAL A 174 -7.47 6.07 13.54
C VAL A 174 -6.36 6.71 12.69
N ILE A 175 -6.63 7.04 11.41
CA ILE A 175 -5.65 7.75 10.55
C ILE A 175 -5.27 9.08 11.18
N LEU A 176 -6.25 9.92 11.48
CA LEU A 176 -5.99 11.25 12.03
C LEU A 176 -5.22 11.17 13.35
N THR A 177 -5.62 10.26 14.24
CA THR A 177 -4.91 10.06 15.51
C THR A 177 -3.47 9.59 15.29
N THR A 178 -3.23 8.71 14.31
CA THR A 178 -1.88 8.24 13.99
C THR A 178 -1.04 9.38 13.42
N ILE A 179 -1.56 10.17 12.48
CA ILE A 179 -0.84 11.30 11.89
C ILE A 179 -0.52 12.36 12.95
N PHE A 180 -1.54 12.83 13.67
CA PHE A 180 -1.34 13.87 14.68
C PHE A 180 -0.52 13.36 15.86
N GLY A 181 -0.72 12.12 16.30
CA GLY A 181 0.04 11.49 17.37
C GLY A 181 1.52 11.36 17.01
N SER A 182 1.85 10.89 15.80
CA SER A 182 3.23 10.80 15.34
C SER A 182 3.88 12.18 15.19
N LEU A 183 3.13 13.18 14.73
CA LEU A 183 3.61 14.57 14.65
C LEU A 183 3.89 15.14 16.04
N LEU A 184 3.00 14.93 17.00
CA LEU A 184 3.19 15.40 18.38
C LEU A 184 4.40 14.73 19.04
N VAL A 185 4.58 13.42 18.85
CA VAL A 185 5.78 12.72 19.33
C VAL A 185 7.03 13.32 18.68
N TYR A 186 7.04 13.48 17.35
CA TYR A 186 8.17 14.05 16.62
C TYR A 186 8.52 15.45 17.11
N VAL A 187 7.55 16.35 17.21
CA VAL A 187 7.76 17.72 17.73
C VAL A 187 8.19 17.68 19.21
N GLY A 188 7.61 16.79 19.99
CA GLY A 188 7.98 16.60 21.40
C GLY A 188 9.44 16.23 21.60
N THR A 189 10.05 15.48 20.66
CA THR A 189 11.49 15.14 20.73
C THR A 189 12.43 16.36 20.55
N TRP A 190 11.91 17.48 20.08
CA TRP A 190 12.69 18.73 19.93
C TRP A 190 12.72 19.56 21.21
N ILE A 191 11.82 19.27 22.17
CA ILE A 191 11.71 20.01 23.43
C ILE A 191 12.51 19.29 24.52
N PRO A 192 13.60 19.91 25.07
CA PRO A 192 14.34 19.33 26.20
C PRO A 192 13.39 19.03 27.37
N GLY A 193 13.58 17.93 28.05
CA GLY A 193 12.68 17.46 29.13
C GLY A 193 11.48 16.62 28.64
N VAL A 194 10.79 17.01 27.57
CA VAL A 194 9.78 16.16 26.89
C VAL A 194 10.48 15.01 26.15
N ARG A 195 11.57 15.31 25.49
CA ARG A 195 12.45 14.32 24.84
C ARG A 195 12.88 13.22 25.81
N ASP A 196 13.32 13.58 27.02
CA ASP A 196 13.85 12.64 28.02
C ASP A 196 12.76 11.67 28.52
N ILE A 197 11.49 12.06 28.43
CA ILE A 197 10.34 11.21 28.74
C ILE A 197 9.91 10.38 27.53
N LEU A 198 9.89 10.97 26.34
CA LEU A 198 9.37 10.31 25.14
C LEU A 198 10.34 9.27 24.56
N LEU A 199 11.65 9.57 24.53
CA LEU A 199 12.63 8.69 23.92
C LEU A 199 12.65 7.29 24.54
N PRO A 200 12.68 7.11 25.86
CA PRO A 200 12.65 5.78 26.47
C PRO A 200 11.40 4.98 26.08
N ILE A 201 10.22 5.65 25.97
CA ILE A 201 8.96 5.01 25.60
C ILE A 201 8.95 4.59 24.13
N VAL A 202 9.43 5.47 23.24
CA VAL A 202 9.45 5.21 21.79
C VAL A 202 10.50 4.17 21.40
N GLN A 203 11.61 4.15 22.11
CA GLN A 203 12.73 3.24 21.88
C GLN A 203 12.58 1.90 22.61
N ASP A 204 11.59 1.77 23.53
CA ASP A 204 11.35 0.51 24.21
C ASP A 204 10.94 -0.61 23.24
N PRO A 205 11.69 -1.73 23.19
CA PRO A 205 11.43 -2.81 22.24
C PRO A 205 10.04 -3.44 22.39
N ILE A 206 9.52 -3.52 23.65
CA ILE A 206 8.21 -4.11 23.90
C ILE A 206 7.11 -3.18 23.39
N THR A 207 7.21 -1.90 23.73
CA THR A 207 6.30 -0.87 23.24
C THR A 207 6.29 -0.83 21.70
N GLY A 208 7.45 -0.85 21.07
CA GLY A 208 7.59 -0.92 19.60
C GLY A 208 6.91 -2.14 19.00
N LEU A 209 7.08 -3.32 19.61
CA LEU A 209 6.44 -4.56 19.16
C LEU A 209 4.92 -4.50 19.25
N VAL A 210 4.38 -4.00 20.37
CA VAL A 210 2.93 -3.84 20.55
C VAL A 210 2.34 -2.89 19.52
N PHE A 211 2.99 -1.75 19.24
CA PHE A 211 2.56 -0.84 18.18
C PHE A 211 2.64 -1.48 16.79
N SER A 212 3.68 -2.26 16.47
CA SER A 212 3.79 -2.95 15.19
C SER A 212 2.64 -3.93 14.98
N VAL A 213 2.28 -4.74 15.98
CA VAL A 213 1.11 -5.63 15.90
C VAL A 213 -0.18 -4.83 15.68
N LEU A 214 -0.38 -3.75 16.44
CA LEU A 214 -1.54 -2.89 16.31
C LEU A 214 -1.64 -2.30 14.89
N PHE A 215 -0.53 -1.82 14.31
CA PHE A 215 -0.50 -1.27 12.96
C PHE A 215 -0.74 -2.31 11.88
N VAL A 216 -0.31 -3.56 12.04
CA VAL A 216 -0.67 -4.66 11.12
C VAL A 216 -2.17 -4.89 11.14
N ILE A 217 -2.81 -4.92 12.33
CA ILE A 217 -4.27 -5.03 12.44
C ILE A 217 -4.96 -3.86 11.75
N ILE A 218 -4.52 -2.63 12.00
CA ILE A 218 -5.08 -1.42 11.38
C ILE A 218 -4.92 -1.49 9.86
N ALA A 219 -3.76 -1.85 9.33
CA ALA A 219 -3.51 -1.97 7.89
C ALA A 219 -4.41 -3.01 7.24
N SER A 220 -4.65 -4.15 7.92
CA SER A 220 -5.59 -5.17 7.42
C SER A 220 -7.05 -4.70 7.42
N LEU A 221 -7.45 -3.85 8.37
CA LEU A 221 -8.78 -3.23 8.38
C LEU A 221 -8.95 -2.19 7.26
N PHE A 222 -7.87 -1.47 6.88
CA PHE A 222 -7.89 -0.59 5.70
C PHE A 222 -8.11 -1.38 4.42
N LEU A 223 -7.40 -2.50 4.25
CA LEU A 223 -7.58 -3.38 3.10
C LEU A 223 -9.04 -3.86 2.98
N LEU A 224 -9.71 -4.15 4.10
CA LEU A 224 -11.14 -4.48 4.12
C LEU A 224 -12.00 -3.33 3.58
N SER A 225 -11.67 -2.08 3.95
CA SER A 225 -12.35 -0.89 3.42
C SER A 225 -12.16 -0.74 1.90
N ASP A 226 -10.97 -1.10 1.39
CA ASP A 226 -10.70 -1.04 -0.04
C ASP A 226 -11.46 -2.09 -0.83
N PHE A 227 -11.64 -3.30 -0.31
CA PHE A 227 -12.52 -4.28 -0.92
C PHE A 227 -13.96 -3.77 -1.03
N ASN A 228 -14.47 -3.10 0.01
CA ASN A 228 -15.78 -2.46 -0.05
C ASN A 228 -15.84 -1.32 -1.08
N MET A 229 -14.77 -0.55 -1.24
CA MET A 229 -14.67 0.48 -2.26
C MET A 229 -14.69 -0.13 -3.67
N VAL A 230 -13.96 -1.23 -3.90
CA VAL A 230 -13.98 -1.99 -5.17
C VAL A 230 -15.39 -2.47 -5.47
N GLN A 231 -16.06 -3.13 -4.52
CA GLN A 231 -17.43 -3.62 -4.68
C GLN A 231 -18.38 -2.46 -5.01
N THR A 232 -18.35 -1.38 -4.25
CA THR A 232 -19.20 -0.21 -4.45
C THR A 232 -18.97 0.42 -5.84
N THR A 233 -17.71 0.46 -6.30
CA THR A 233 -17.36 0.99 -7.61
C THR A 233 -17.99 0.18 -8.74
N VAL A 234 -17.94 -1.14 -8.64
CA VAL A 234 -18.48 -2.04 -9.68
C VAL A 234 -20.00 -2.14 -9.60
N GLU A 235 -20.59 -2.35 -8.41
CA GLU A 235 -22.03 -2.54 -8.24
C GLU A 235 -22.84 -1.28 -8.56
N ASN A 236 -22.28 -0.08 -8.32
CA ASN A 236 -22.91 1.18 -8.71
C ASN A 236 -22.70 1.53 -10.21
N GLY A 237 -22.00 0.69 -10.98
CA GLY A 237 -21.75 0.92 -12.40
C GLY A 237 -20.97 2.21 -12.66
N LEU A 238 -20.00 2.55 -11.82
CA LEU A 238 -19.21 3.76 -12.00
C LEU A 238 -18.40 3.70 -13.31
N PRO A 239 -18.08 4.86 -13.93
CA PRO A 239 -17.27 4.90 -15.15
C PRO A 239 -15.92 4.20 -15.00
N LYS A 240 -15.39 3.66 -16.08
CA LYS A 240 -14.14 2.89 -16.14
C LYS A 240 -12.91 3.64 -15.61
N GLU A 241 -12.95 4.97 -15.60
CA GLU A 241 -11.91 5.81 -15.02
C GLU A 241 -11.71 5.56 -13.51
N TYR A 242 -12.79 5.16 -12.80
CA TYR A 242 -12.74 4.85 -11.37
C TYR A 242 -11.99 3.55 -11.05
N GLU A 243 -11.76 2.68 -12.05
CA GLU A 243 -10.94 1.48 -11.86
C GLU A 243 -9.52 1.83 -11.41
N TRP A 244 -8.92 2.90 -11.96
CA TRP A 244 -7.59 3.35 -11.52
C TRP A 244 -7.57 3.83 -10.08
N SER A 245 -8.65 4.50 -9.65
CA SER A 245 -8.78 4.97 -8.26
C SER A 245 -8.91 3.82 -7.27
N ALA A 246 -9.77 2.84 -7.59
CA ALA A 246 -9.96 1.66 -6.75
C ALA A 246 -8.71 0.78 -6.72
N ALA A 247 -8.04 0.61 -7.88
CA ALA A 247 -6.81 -0.16 -7.98
C ALA A 247 -5.64 0.48 -7.22
N TYR A 248 -5.51 1.81 -7.31
CA TYR A 248 -4.49 2.54 -6.55
C TYR A 248 -4.71 2.43 -5.05
N GLY A 249 -5.95 2.61 -4.56
CA GLY A 249 -6.27 2.44 -3.14
C GLY A 249 -5.89 1.04 -2.65
N LEU A 250 -6.30 0.01 -3.39
CA LEU A 250 -6.01 -1.38 -3.05
C LEU A 250 -4.50 -1.69 -3.07
N ALA A 251 -3.76 -1.22 -4.08
CA ALA A 251 -2.31 -1.39 -4.16
C ALA A 251 -1.59 -0.66 -3.02
N TYR A 252 -2.01 0.59 -2.72
CA TYR A 252 -1.49 1.38 -1.61
C TYR A 252 -1.64 0.65 -0.27
N SER A 253 -2.83 0.14 0.03
CA SER A 253 -3.09 -0.58 1.29
C SER A 253 -2.33 -1.91 1.37
N LEU A 254 -2.16 -2.63 0.27
CA LEU A 254 -1.36 -3.86 0.22
C LEU A 254 0.12 -3.58 0.49
N ILE A 255 0.69 -2.53 -0.11
CA ILE A 255 2.07 -2.11 0.13
C ILE A 255 2.23 -1.64 1.57
N TRP A 256 1.30 -0.84 2.08
CA TRP A 256 1.33 -0.39 3.48
C TRP A 256 1.25 -1.55 4.47
N LEU A 257 0.38 -2.54 4.22
CA LEU A 257 0.30 -3.76 5.01
C LEU A 257 1.66 -4.51 4.98
N TYR A 258 2.26 -4.64 3.79
CA TYR A 258 3.58 -5.25 3.65
C TYR A 258 4.64 -4.55 4.51
N LEU A 259 4.70 -3.22 4.50
CA LEU A 259 5.65 -2.45 5.31
C LEU A 259 5.41 -2.65 6.82
N LYS A 260 4.15 -2.74 7.26
CA LYS A 260 3.84 -2.99 8.67
C LYS A 260 4.18 -4.42 9.10
N VAL A 261 3.99 -5.40 8.22
CA VAL A 261 4.42 -6.78 8.46
C VAL A 261 5.94 -6.89 8.46
N LEU A 262 6.62 -6.17 7.57
CA LEU A 262 8.08 -6.11 7.51
C LEU A 262 8.65 -5.53 8.83
N ASP A 263 8.13 -4.38 9.30
CA ASP A 263 8.51 -3.77 10.59
C ASP A 263 8.27 -4.74 11.76
N LEU A 264 7.12 -5.43 11.78
CA LEU A 264 6.81 -6.43 12.80
C LEU A 264 7.84 -7.57 12.83
N LEU A 265 8.18 -8.14 11.67
CA LEU A 265 9.13 -9.24 11.58
C LEU A 265 10.54 -8.82 11.97
N MET A 266 10.97 -7.61 11.59
CA MET A 266 12.26 -7.06 12.02
C MET A 266 12.32 -6.94 13.54
N ARG A 267 11.30 -6.40 14.19
CA ARG A 267 11.24 -6.26 15.67
C ARG A 267 11.19 -7.58 16.41
N VAL A 268 10.47 -8.57 15.86
CA VAL A 268 10.43 -9.92 16.43
C VAL A 268 11.80 -10.60 16.35
N ASN A 269 12.54 -10.39 15.26
CA ASN A 269 13.86 -10.98 15.09
C ASN A 269 14.93 -10.28 15.94
N ALA A 270 14.92 -8.95 16.00
CA ALA A 270 15.83 -8.16 16.84
C ALA A 270 15.72 -8.46 18.35
N LYS A 271 14.63 -9.09 18.80
CA LYS A 271 14.45 -9.50 20.20
C LYS A 271 15.06 -10.87 20.52
N LYS A 272 15.52 -11.62 19.50
CA LYS A 272 16.10 -12.96 19.69
C LYS A 272 17.61 -12.93 20.00
N ASP A 273 18.25 -11.81 19.70
CA ASP A 273 19.64 -11.51 20.00
C ASP A 273 19.74 -10.68 21.29
#